data_b56f0fcfb32a7ab751847ca357c75984
#
_entry.id   b56f0fcfb32a7ab751847ca357c75984
#
_cell.length_a   1.000
_cell.length_b   1.000
_cell.length_c   1.000
_cell.angle_alpha   90.00
_cell.angle_beta   90.00
_cell.angle_gamma   90.00
#
_symmetry.space_group_name_H-M   'P 1'
#
loop_
_entity.id
_entity.type
_entity.pdbx_description
1 polymer ?
#
loop_
_entity_poly.entity_id
_entity_poly.type
_entity_poly.pdbx_seq_one_letter_code
_entity_poly.pdbx_strand_id
1 'polypeptide(L)'
;MSQSSSTTVGRLSTLDGAARAKLASACDYINAEVAKVRSRIFTVGAVCAALAAVVYAIMWANGVRDPRFPLFGAGIVVFLFATHQWRALNKTYKQIVVSRVVTALGHGMTYSPESSFTKEDFLRMDLFAQRTERWSAEDEVRGRKNAVTYSILEGKATRTEGSGKNRRTVVIFRGSIARLDFNKNFAGHTVVVPDGESKILGGLFGEASSRRQKDLCRLESVEFEAEYSVYSTDQQEARYILTPKMMELILGAAAAYPGVRMSFNDNSVFVTIPTSENRFEVGGLFGSRITPEIACGELAEVVHLAERLIDTLDLETRIWSRV
;
A
#
# COMPACT_ATOMS: atom_id res chain seq x y z
N MET A 1 -18.85 -0.65 2.40
CA MET A 1 -18.70 0.56 1.56
C MET A 1 -19.29 1.85 2.14
N SER A 2 -20.08 1.86 3.21
CA SER A 2 -20.81 3.07 3.65
C SER A 2 -20.17 3.83 4.83
N GLN A 3 -19.23 3.25 5.58
CA GLN A 3 -18.58 3.94 6.71
C GLN A 3 -17.27 4.65 6.34
N SER A 4 -16.55 4.21 5.30
CA SER A 4 -15.31 4.85 4.83
C SER A 4 -15.55 6.24 4.24
N SER A 5 -16.68 6.43 3.56
CA SER A 5 -17.03 7.71 2.96
C SER A 5 -17.33 8.82 4.00
N SER A 6 -17.81 8.48 5.21
CA SER A 6 -18.14 9.47 6.23
C SER A 6 -16.90 10.08 6.90
N THR A 7 -15.84 9.29 7.12
CA THR A 7 -14.59 9.76 7.76
C THR A 7 -13.78 10.62 6.79
N THR A 8 -13.74 10.25 5.52
CA THR A 8 -13.06 11.01 4.45
C THR A 8 -13.73 12.36 4.21
N VAL A 9 -15.07 12.38 4.14
CA VAL A 9 -15.86 13.62 4.01
C VAL A 9 -15.67 14.53 5.23
N GLY A 10 -15.57 13.94 6.44
CA GLY A 10 -15.32 14.69 7.69
C GLY A 10 -13.98 15.42 7.70
N ARG A 11 -12.89 14.83 7.18
CA ARG A 11 -11.55 15.51 7.13
C ARG A 11 -11.43 16.49 5.97
N LEU A 12 -12.06 16.25 4.86
CA LEU A 12 -12.12 17.24 3.77
C LEU A 12 -12.92 18.49 4.17
N SER A 13 -13.91 18.36 5.06
CA SER A 13 -14.63 19.49 5.62
C SER A 13 -13.78 20.31 6.61
N THR A 14 -12.72 19.73 7.17
CA THR A 14 -11.77 20.43 8.06
C THR A 14 -10.62 21.11 7.31
N LEU A 15 -10.45 20.82 6.00
CA LEU A 15 -9.47 21.53 5.18
C LEU A 15 -9.88 23.00 5.03
N ASP A 16 -8.92 23.90 5.22
CA ASP A 16 -9.07 25.30 4.86
C ASP A 16 -9.55 25.43 3.40
N GLY A 17 -10.52 26.30 3.18
CA GLY A 17 -11.10 26.51 1.84
C GLY A 17 -10.04 26.83 0.78
N ALA A 18 -8.95 27.52 1.14
CA ALA A 18 -7.84 27.79 0.24
C ALA A 18 -7.05 26.53 -0.13
N ALA A 19 -6.80 25.62 0.81
CA ALA A 19 -6.13 24.35 0.57
C ALA A 19 -6.97 23.44 -0.33
N ARG A 20 -8.28 23.37 -0.09
CA ARG A 20 -9.23 22.62 -0.92
C ARG A 20 -9.30 23.15 -2.36
N ALA A 21 -9.32 24.47 -2.54
CA ALA A 21 -9.31 25.09 -3.86
C ALA A 21 -8.00 24.79 -4.63
N LYS A 22 -6.85 24.87 -3.96
CA LYS A 22 -5.54 24.50 -4.54
C LYS A 22 -5.47 23.03 -4.95
N LEU A 23 -6.05 22.14 -4.13
CA LEU A 23 -6.10 20.71 -4.47
C LEU A 23 -7.04 20.43 -5.63
N ALA A 24 -8.21 21.07 -5.66
CA ALA A 24 -9.16 20.95 -6.77
C ALA A 24 -8.53 21.41 -8.09
N SER A 25 -7.84 22.55 -8.10
CA SER A 25 -7.12 23.03 -9.29
C SER A 25 -6.02 22.07 -9.76
N ALA A 26 -5.34 21.38 -8.82
CA ALA A 26 -4.36 20.37 -9.15
C ALA A 26 -4.99 19.11 -9.77
N CYS A 27 -6.11 18.66 -9.22
CA CYS A 27 -6.88 17.55 -9.78
C CYS A 27 -7.40 17.87 -11.19
N ASP A 28 -7.91 19.08 -11.41
CA ASP A 28 -8.38 19.52 -12.73
C ASP A 28 -7.23 19.59 -13.75
N TYR A 29 -6.06 20.08 -13.34
CA TYR A 29 -4.86 20.06 -14.19
C TYR A 29 -4.48 18.64 -14.61
N ILE A 30 -4.42 17.71 -13.66
CA ILE A 30 -4.08 16.31 -13.96
C ILE A 30 -5.16 15.66 -14.84
N ASN A 31 -6.44 15.90 -14.58
CA ASN A 31 -7.51 15.40 -15.44
C ASN A 31 -7.38 15.88 -16.88
N ALA A 32 -6.98 17.15 -17.09
CA ALA A 32 -6.70 17.69 -18.42
C ALA A 32 -5.48 17.00 -19.07
N GLU A 33 -4.40 16.74 -18.30
CA GLU A 33 -3.24 16.00 -18.81
C GLU A 33 -3.58 14.53 -19.14
N VAL A 34 -4.40 13.85 -18.31
CA VAL A 34 -4.94 12.51 -18.63
C VAL A 34 -5.67 12.52 -19.98
N ALA A 35 -6.53 13.51 -20.22
CA ALA A 35 -7.26 13.65 -21.48
C ALA A 35 -6.31 13.84 -22.67
N LYS A 36 -5.27 14.67 -22.52
CA LYS A 36 -4.23 14.88 -23.55
C LYS A 36 -3.44 13.60 -23.84
N VAL A 37 -3.00 12.90 -22.79
CA VAL A 37 -2.27 11.62 -22.93
C VAL A 37 -3.16 10.59 -23.63
N ARG A 38 -4.40 10.49 -23.24
CA ARG A 38 -5.39 9.61 -23.88
C ARG A 38 -5.52 9.91 -25.37
N SER A 39 -5.73 11.19 -25.72
CA SER A 39 -5.82 11.62 -27.12
C SER A 39 -4.56 11.28 -27.93
N ARG A 40 -3.36 11.53 -27.37
CA ARG A 40 -2.09 11.17 -28.02
C ARG A 40 -1.95 9.67 -28.25
N ILE A 41 -2.33 8.84 -27.28
CA ILE A 41 -2.28 7.37 -27.43
C ILE A 41 -3.22 6.92 -28.54
N PHE A 42 -4.45 7.46 -28.60
CA PHE A 42 -5.39 7.15 -29.70
C PHE A 42 -4.88 7.60 -31.06
N THR A 43 -4.28 8.80 -31.15
CA THR A 43 -3.70 9.30 -32.40
C THR A 43 -2.56 8.40 -32.87
N VAL A 44 -1.62 8.05 -31.98
CA VAL A 44 -0.53 7.13 -32.31
C VAL A 44 -1.07 5.77 -32.68
N GLY A 45 -2.09 5.26 -31.99
CA GLY A 45 -2.78 4.00 -32.32
C GLY A 45 -3.37 4.00 -33.72
N ALA A 46 -4.07 5.09 -34.10
CA ALA A 46 -4.65 5.24 -35.43
C ALA A 46 -3.57 5.28 -36.53
N VAL A 47 -2.48 6.02 -36.31
CA VAL A 47 -1.34 6.07 -37.25
C VAL A 47 -0.67 4.70 -37.38
N CYS A 48 -0.41 4.01 -36.28
CA CYS A 48 0.16 2.67 -36.31
C CYS A 48 -0.76 1.66 -37.01
N ALA A 49 -2.06 1.75 -36.82
CA ALA A 49 -3.04 0.91 -37.50
C ALA A 49 -3.07 1.16 -39.03
N ALA A 50 -3.02 2.43 -39.44
CA ALA A 50 -2.93 2.79 -40.86
C ALA A 50 -1.65 2.28 -41.52
N LEU A 51 -0.50 2.42 -40.85
CA LEU A 51 0.79 1.89 -41.31
C LEU A 51 0.78 0.36 -41.38
N ALA A 52 0.22 -0.32 -40.39
CA ALA A 52 0.07 -1.76 -40.37
C ALA A 52 -0.80 -2.26 -41.55
N ALA A 53 -1.88 -1.51 -41.89
CA ALA A 53 -2.73 -1.82 -43.03
C ALA A 53 -1.98 -1.67 -44.37
N VAL A 54 -1.16 -0.62 -44.53
CA VAL A 54 -0.31 -0.45 -45.73
C VAL A 54 0.71 -1.58 -45.85
N VAL A 55 1.42 -1.91 -44.76
CA VAL A 55 2.39 -3.02 -44.73
C VAL A 55 1.71 -4.33 -45.10
N TYR A 56 0.52 -4.57 -44.53
CA TYR A 56 -0.25 -5.76 -44.83
C TYR A 56 -0.68 -5.81 -46.32
N ALA A 57 -1.11 -4.71 -46.92
CA ALA A 57 -1.44 -4.63 -48.33
C ALA A 57 -0.23 -4.98 -49.25
N ILE A 58 0.95 -4.49 -48.91
CA ILE A 58 2.20 -4.82 -49.61
C ILE A 58 2.54 -6.31 -49.43
N MET A 59 2.41 -6.87 -48.22
CA MET A 59 2.61 -8.29 -47.97
C MET A 59 1.66 -9.17 -48.76
N TRP A 60 0.38 -8.76 -48.82
CA TRP A 60 -0.64 -9.46 -49.62
C TRP A 60 -0.29 -9.48 -51.10
N ALA A 61 0.12 -8.33 -51.66
CA ALA A 61 0.56 -8.26 -53.08
C ALA A 61 1.75 -9.18 -53.40
N ASN A 62 2.59 -9.50 -52.39
CA ASN A 62 3.72 -10.42 -52.48
C ASN A 62 3.39 -11.85 -52.06
N GLY A 63 2.09 -12.20 -51.91
CA GLY A 63 1.64 -13.57 -51.62
C GLY A 63 1.64 -13.95 -50.13
N VAL A 64 2.04 -13.06 -49.24
CA VAL A 64 2.02 -13.29 -47.77
C VAL A 64 0.67 -12.84 -47.20
N ARG A 65 -0.13 -13.79 -46.74
CA ARG A 65 -1.51 -13.53 -46.25
C ARG A 65 -1.67 -13.45 -44.73
N ASP A 66 -0.59 -13.44 -43.97
CA ASP A 66 -0.65 -13.39 -42.50
C ASP A 66 -0.57 -11.98 -41.98
N PRO A 67 -1.67 -11.40 -41.39
CA PRO A 67 -1.71 -10.03 -40.87
C PRO A 67 -1.05 -9.90 -39.49
N ARG A 68 -0.64 -11.00 -38.85
CA ARG A 68 -0.18 -10.98 -37.45
C ARG A 68 1.08 -10.17 -37.28
N PHE A 69 2.03 -10.22 -38.22
CA PHE A 69 3.30 -9.50 -38.12
C PHE A 69 3.14 -7.98 -38.03
N PRO A 70 2.44 -7.29 -38.98
CA PRO A 70 2.26 -5.85 -38.93
C PRO A 70 1.40 -5.41 -37.75
N LEU A 71 0.36 -6.19 -37.39
CA LEU A 71 -0.48 -5.87 -36.22
C LEU A 71 0.28 -6.02 -34.90
N PHE A 72 1.10 -7.04 -34.77
CA PHE A 72 1.92 -7.22 -33.57
C PHE A 72 2.97 -6.11 -33.41
N GLY A 73 3.65 -5.74 -34.50
CA GLY A 73 4.58 -4.61 -34.51
C GLY A 73 3.93 -3.30 -34.11
N ALA A 74 2.77 -2.98 -34.71
CA ALA A 74 1.99 -1.81 -34.37
C ALA A 74 1.57 -1.81 -32.88
N GLY A 75 1.09 -2.96 -32.37
CA GLY A 75 0.71 -3.14 -30.98
C GLY A 75 1.86 -2.87 -30.00
N ILE A 76 3.06 -3.37 -30.29
CA ILE A 76 4.26 -3.11 -29.48
C ILE A 76 4.58 -1.62 -29.42
N VAL A 77 4.57 -0.92 -30.55
CA VAL A 77 4.87 0.52 -30.60
C VAL A 77 3.87 1.32 -29.75
N VAL A 78 2.56 1.04 -29.92
CA VAL A 78 1.52 1.70 -29.15
C VAL A 78 1.68 1.41 -27.65
N PHE A 79 1.97 0.14 -27.28
CA PHE A 79 2.18 -0.26 -25.89
C PHE A 79 3.37 0.46 -25.25
N LEU A 80 4.51 0.51 -25.91
CA LEU A 80 5.71 1.19 -25.42
C LEU A 80 5.47 2.69 -25.28
N PHE A 81 4.82 3.32 -26.27
CA PHE A 81 4.44 4.73 -26.21
C PHE A 81 3.47 5.01 -25.07
N ALA A 82 2.43 4.20 -24.90
CA ALA A 82 1.45 4.35 -23.83
C ALA A 82 2.08 4.22 -22.45
N THR A 83 2.93 3.21 -22.24
CA THR A 83 3.63 3.02 -20.96
C THR A 83 4.59 4.16 -20.63
N HIS A 84 5.29 4.72 -21.63
CA HIS A 84 6.16 5.88 -21.44
C HIS A 84 5.36 7.12 -21.01
N GLN A 85 4.29 7.44 -21.74
CA GLN A 85 3.42 8.58 -21.41
C GLN A 85 2.76 8.43 -20.03
N TRP A 86 2.33 7.22 -19.70
CA TRP A 86 1.70 6.92 -18.41
C TRP A 86 2.66 7.11 -17.24
N ARG A 87 3.91 6.64 -17.36
CA ARG A 87 4.94 6.86 -16.34
C ARG A 87 5.24 8.34 -16.11
N ALA A 88 5.32 9.13 -17.19
CA ALA A 88 5.52 10.57 -17.09
C ALA A 88 4.34 11.26 -16.37
N LEU A 89 3.11 10.85 -16.69
CA LEU A 89 1.90 11.36 -16.05
C LEU A 89 1.86 11.03 -14.56
N ASN A 90 2.15 9.78 -14.17
CA ASN A 90 2.22 9.36 -12.78
C ASN A 90 3.26 10.15 -11.99
N LYS A 91 4.43 10.41 -12.57
CA LYS A 91 5.44 11.27 -11.95
C LYS A 91 4.90 12.69 -11.69
N THR A 92 4.21 13.27 -12.65
CA THR A 92 3.59 14.59 -12.50
C THR A 92 2.49 14.58 -11.44
N TYR A 93 1.67 13.55 -11.40
CA TYR A 93 0.63 13.36 -10.39
C TYR A 93 1.23 13.31 -8.97
N LYS A 94 2.24 12.47 -8.78
CA LYS A 94 2.95 12.34 -7.49
C LYS A 94 3.51 13.70 -7.03
N GLN A 95 4.12 14.46 -7.92
CA GLN A 95 4.70 15.76 -7.59
C GLN A 95 3.67 16.85 -7.31
N ILE A 96 2.54 16.87 -8.01
CA ILE A 96 1.57 17.97 -7.94
C ILE A 96 0.42 17.65 -6.97
N VAL A 97 -0.20 16.47 -7.10
CA VAL A 97 -1.39 16.13 -6.31
C VAL A 97 -1.00 15.53 -4.97
N VAL A 98 -0.19 14.47 -4.97
CA VAL A 98 0.16 13.76 -3.73
C VAL A 98 0.87 14.70 -2.73
N SER A 99 1.82 15.50 -3.17
CA SER A 99 2.50 16.47 -2.28
C SER A 99 1.54 17.50 -1.68
N ARG A 100 0.50 17.93 -2.43
CA ARG A 100 -0.53 18.85 -1.92
C ARG A 100 -1.50 18.15 -0.96
N VAL A 101 -1.87 16.91 -1.24
CA VAL A 101 -2.67 16.09 -0.33
C VAL A 101 -1.95 15.94 1.01
N VAL A 102 -0.66 15.57 0.99
CA VAL A 102 0.13 15.40 2.21
C VAL A 102 0.21 16.71 3.01
N THR A 103 0.47 17.84 2.33
CA THR A 103 0.50 19.15 2.98
C THR A 103 -0.87 19.53 3.57
N ALA A 104 -1.97 19.15 2.91
CA ALA A 104 -3.32 19.44 3.36
C ALA A 104 -3.76 18.55 4.53
N LEU A 105 -3.27 17.31 4.62
CA LEU A 105 -3.63 16.38 5.70
C LEU A 105 -3.00 16.74 7.05
N GLY A 106 -1.84 17.40 7.07
CA GLY A 106 -1.23 17.79 8.35
C GLY A 106 -0.02 18.70 8.20
N HIS A 107 0.13 19.64 9.16
CA HIS A 107 1.31 20.48 9.26
C HIS A 107 2.55 19.64 9.63
N GLY A 108 3.63 19.79 8.86
CA GLY A 108 4.89 19.09 9.10
C GLY A 108 4.97 17.67 8.47
N MET A 109 3.95 17.25 7.71
CA MET A 109 4.06 16.05 6.90
C MET A 109 4.90 16.29 5.64
N THR A 110 5.70 15.30 5.27
CA THR A 110 6.56 15.34 4.06
C THR A 110 6.29 14.12 3.20
N TYR A 111 6.44 14.29 1.90
CA TYR A 111 6.28 13.22 0.91
C TYR A 111 7.58 13.02 0.13
N SER A 112 7.97 11.77 -0.07
CA SER A 112 9.07 11.36 -0.94
C SER A 112 8.57 10.26 -1.90
N PRO A 113 8.79 10.39 -3.21
CA PRO A 113 8.51 9.30 -4.16
C PRO A 113 9.35 8.05 -3.91
N GLU A 114 10.53 8.22 -3.31
CA GLU A 114 11.42 7.13 -2.94
C GLU A 114 11.30 6.85 -1.45
N SER A 115 11.27 5.56 -1.09
CA SER A 115 11.22 5.13 0.31
C SER A 115 12.59 4.67 0.78
N SER A 116 12.90 5.01 2.02
CA SER A 116 14.09 4.50 2.72
C SER A 116 13.88 3.14 3.38
N PHE A 117 12.66 2.60 3.34
CA PHE A 117 12.31 1.33 3.96
C PHE A 117 12.92 0.16 3.20
N THR A 118 13.83 -0.54 3.82
CA THR A 118 14.64 -1.58 3.20
C THR A 118 13.94 -2.96 3.22
N LYS A 119 14.53 -3.93 2.52
CA LYS A 119 14.10 -5.33 2.61
C LYS A 119 14.33 -5.89 4.02
N GLU A 120 15.39 -5.48 4.67
CA GLU A 120 15.73 -5.84 6.04
C GLU A 120 14.67 -5.34 7.03
N ASP A 121 14.16 -4.11 6.85
CA ASP A 121 13.06 -3.59 7.64
C ASP A 121 11.79 -4.41 7.43
N PHE A 122 11.49 -4.80 6.18
CA PHE A 122 10.36 -5.68 5.87
C PHE A 122 10.48 -7.05 6.54
N LEU A 123 11.66 -7.65 6.52
CA LEU A 123 11.90 -8.95 7.17
C LEU A 123 11.86 -8.85 8.69
N ARG A 124 12.31 -7.71 9.26
CA ARG A 124 12.29 -7.46 10.72
C ARG A 124 10.87 -7.41 11.28
N MET A 125 9.87 -7.03 10.48
CA MET A 125 8.48 -7.07 10.94
C MET A 125 8.01 -8.48 11.33
N ASP A 126 8.59 -9.54 10.75
CA ASP A 126 8.23 -10.96 10.93
C ASP A 126 6.74 -11.29 10.76
N LEU A 127 6.06 -10.53 9.89
CA LEU A 127 4.63 -10.66 9.61
C LEU A 127 4.33 -11.69 8.51
N PHE A 128 5.33 -12.08 7.73
CA PHE A 128 5.16 -12.96 6.58
C PHE A 128 6.11 -14.16 6.70
N ALA A 129 5.54 -15.36 6.74
CA ALA A 129 6.33 -16.59 6.89
C ALA A 129 7.09 -16.98 5.61
N GLN A 130 6.64 -16.48 4.46
CA GLN A 130 7.25 -16.83 3.18
C GLN A 130 8.55 -16.06 2.95
N ARG A 131 9.56 -16.76 2.39
CA ARG A 131 10.82 -16.15 2.00
C ARG A 131 10.60 -15.10 0.92
N THR A 132 10.98 -13.86 1.20
CA THR A 132 10.93 -12.74 0.26
C THR A 132 12.21 -12.72 -0.57
N GLU A 133 12.08 -12.82 -1.90
CA GLU A 133 13.22 -12.70 -2.82
C GLU A 133 13.43 -11.26 -3.28
N ARG A 134 12.35 -10.59 -3.70
CA ARG A 134 12.38 -9.22 -4.18
C ARG A 134 11.50 -8.35 -3.31
N TRP A 135 12.00 -7.18 -3.02
CA TRP A 135 11.34 -6.11 -2.29
C TRP A 135 11.39 -4.82 -3.10
N SER A 136 10.32 -4.07 -3.11
CA SER A 136 10.28 -2.68 -3.56
C SER A 136 9.41 -1.86 -2.63
N ALA A 137 9.84 -0.64 -2.34
CA ALA A 137 9.10 0.34 -1.55
C ALA A 137 9.16 1.68 -2.27
N GLU A 138 8.04 2.41 -2.27
CA GLU A 138 7.90 3.72 -2.88
C GLU A 138 6.87 4.56 -2.12
N ASP A 139 6.77 5.84 -2.48
CA ASP A 139 5.73 6.75 -2.02
C ASP A 139 5.65 6.91 -0.50
N GLU A 140 6.76 7.30 0.12
CA GLU A 140 6.84 7.45 1.56
C GLU A 140 6.31 8.82 2.03
N VAL A 141 5.31 8.79 2.89
CA VAL A 141 4.79 9.94 3.65
C VAL A 141 5.29 9.85 5.08
N ARG A 142 5.94 10.89 5.56
CA ARG A 142 6.43 10.99 6.94
C ARG A 142 5.68 12.07 7.68
N GLY A 143 5.34 11.78 8.91
CA GLY A 143 4.68 12.71 9.81
C GLY A 143 5.13 12.52 11.26
N ARG A 144 4.61 13.38 12.11
CA ARG A 144 4.83 13.30 13.56
C ARG A 144 3.54 13.60 14.30
N LYS A 145 3.25 12.80 15.31
CA LYS A 145 2.16 13.06 16.26
C LYS A 145 2.69 12.88 17.67
N ASN A 146 2.57 13.92 18.50
CA ASN A 146 3.19 13.96 19.82
C ASN A 146 4.71 13.73 19.76
N ALA A 147 5.22 12.77 20.51
CA ALA A 147 6.62 12.34 20.51
C ALA A 147 6.92 11.25 19.46
N VAL A 148 5.89 10.71 18.78
CA VAL A 148 6.01 9.59 17.84
C VAL A 148 6.17 10.09 16.42
N THR A 149 7.22 9.65 15.73
CA THR A 149 7.35 9.82 14.28
C THR A 149 6.71 8.63 13.59
N TYR A 150 6.10 8.87 12.44
CA TYR A 150 5.55 7.79 11.63
C TYR A 150 5.87 7.97 10.16
N SER A 151 5.97 6.87 9.46
CA SER A 151 6.05 6.83 8.01
C SER A 151 5.01 5.86 7.45
N ILE A 152 4.44 6.23 6.30
CA ILE A 152 3.48 5.42 5.55
C ILE A 152 4.03 5.30 4.14
N LEU A 153 4.15 4.09 3.63
CA LEU A 153 4.73 3.82 2.32
C LEU A 153 3.97 2.72 1.59
N GLU A 154 4.15 2.62 0.27
CA GLU A 154 3.71 1.47 -0.50
C GLU A 154 4.84 0.47 -0.66
N GLY A 155 4.52 -0.81 -0.37
CA GLY A 155 5.48 -1.91 -0.43
C GLY A 155 4.99 -3.09 -1.24
N LYS A 156 5.93 -3.78 -1.91
CA LYS A 156 5.65 -5.01 -2.63
C LYS A 156 6.77 -6.03 -2.40
N ALA A 157 6.38 -7.17 -1.86
CA ALA A 157 7.25 -8.33 -1.65
C ALA A 157 6.84 -9.47 -2.57
N THR A 158 7.81 -10.09 -3.25
CA THR A 158 7.56 -11.21 -4.16
C THR A 158 8.60 -12.30 -4.00
N ARG A 159 8.21 -13.52 -4.38
CA ARG A 159 9.11 -14.66 -4.55
C ARG A 159 8.87 -15.32 -5.91
N THR A 160 9.80 -16.14 -6.33
CA THR A 160 9.67 -16.95 -7.53
C THR A 160 9.37 -18.39 -7.14
N GLU A 161 8.36 -18.98 -7.73
CA GLU A 161 8.03 -20.40 -7.58
C GLU A 161 8.23 -21.15 -8.90
N GLY A 162 8.53 -22.45 -8.79
CA GLY A 162 8.76 -23.31 -9.92
C GLY A 162 10.17 -23.21 -10.52
N SER A 163 10.46 -24.04 -11.51
CA SER A 163 11.76 -24.10 -12.19
C SER A 163 11.59 -24.14 -13.71
N GLY A 164 12.61 -23.72 -14.42
CA GLY A 164 12.63 -23.73 -15.90
C GLY A 164 11.48 -22.94 -16.51
N LYS A 165 10.71 -23.57 -17.39
CA LYS A 165 9.59 -22.96 -18.12
C LYS A 165 8.35 -22.68 -17.25
N ASN A 166 8.25 -23.32 -16.08
CA ASN A 166 7.11 -23.16 -15.14
C ASN A 166 7.38 -22.13 -14.04
N ARG A 167 8.36 -21.27 -14.23
CA ARG A 167 8.72 -20.22 -13.29
C ARG A 167 7.64 -19.16 -13.25
N ARG A 168 7.08 -18.88 -12.04
CA ARG A 168 6.08 -17.84 -11.82
C ARG A 168 6.48 -16.93 -10.64
N THR A 169 6.12 -15.65 -10.73
CA THR A 169 6.28 -14.71 -9.62
C THR A 169 5.02 -14.73 -8.77
N VAL A 170 5.19 -14.99 -7.47
CA VAL A 170 4.11 -14.97 -6.48
C VAL A 170 4.27 -13.74 -5.62
N VAL A 171 3.18 -13.00 -5.43
CA VAL A 171 3.13 -11.83 -4.55
C VAL A 171 2.91 -12.34 -3.12
N ILE A 172 3.84 -12.01 -2.22
CA ILE A 172 3.75 -12.29 -0.78
C ILE A 172 2.95 -11.19 -0.09
N PHE A 173 3.28 -9.95 -0.42
CA PHE A 173 2.62 -8.76 0.07
C PHE A 173 2.60 -7.68 -1.01
N ARG A 174 1.52 -6.95 -1.08
CA ARG A 174 1.39 -5.68 -1.77
C ARG A 174 0.42 -4.82 -0.99
N GLY A 175 0.79 -3.58 -0.71
CA GLY A 175 -0.07 -2.67 0.03
C GLY A 175 0.69 -1.58 0.75
N SER A 176 -0.01 -0.90 1.66
CA SER A 176 0.57 0.14 2.49
C SER A 176 1.18 -0.45 3.76
N ILE A 177 2.30 0.12 4.17
CA ILE A 177 2.96 -0.16 5.45
C ILE A 177 3.02 1.14 6.22
N ALA A 178 2.49 1.16 7.44
CA ALA A 178 2.73 2.22 8.40
C ALA A 178 3.76 1.75 9.42
N ARG A 179 4.82 2.54 9.63
CA ARG A 179 5.81 2.38 10.69
C ARG A 179 5.65 3.54 11.67
N LEU A 180 5.52 3.24 12.94
CA LEU A 180 5.37 4.17 14.03
C LEU A 180 6.56 3.99 14.96
N ASP A 181 7.42 5.02 15.12
CA ASP A 181 8.65 4.95 15.95
C ASP A 181 8.42 5.67 17.27
N PHE A 182 8.47 4.89 18.34
CA PHE A 182 8.29 5.36 19.73
C PHE A 182 9.63 5.64 20.39
N ASN A 183 9.63 6.49 21.41
CA ASN A 183 10.84 6.77 22.20
C ASN A 183 11.15 5.69 23.27
N LYS A 184 10.35 4.62 23.31
CA LYS A 184 10.47 3.53 24.25
C LYS A 184 10.54 2.21 23.50
N ASN A 185 11.42 1.30 23.96
CA ASN A 185 11.54 -0.03 23.38
C ASN A 185 10.50 -0.98 23.97
N PHE A 186 9.97 -1.85 23.13
CA PHE A 186 9.26 -3.05 23.55
C PHE A 186 10.29 -4.07 24.07
N ALA A 187 9.96 -4.76 25.16
CA ALA A 187 10.85 -5.78 25.74
C ALA A 187 10.86 -7.07 24.89
N GLY A 188 9.72 -7.36 24.25
CA GLY A 188 9.54 -8.50 23.38
C GLY A 188 9.19 -8.14 21.94
N HIS A 189 9.10 -9.17 21.11
CA HIS A 189 8.58 -9.06 19.75
C HIS A 189 7.18 -9.68 19.70
N THR A 190 6.16 -8.86 19.49
CA THR A 190 4.75 -9.30 19.39
C THR A 190 4.24 -9.12 17.98
N VAL A 191 3.65 -10.17 17.40
CA VAL A 191 3.01 -10.13 16.07
C VAL A 191 1.55 -10.53 16.17
N VAL A 192 0.71 -9.80 15.45
CA VAL A 192 -0.74 -10.01 15.33
C VAL A 192 -1.05 -10.30 13.87
N VAL A 193 -1.53 -11.50 13.59
CA VAL A 193 -1.80 -11.99 12.23
C VAL A 193 -3.18 -12.66 12.15
N PRO A 194 -3.86 -12.64 10.99
CA PRO A 194 -5.13 -13.33 10.81
C PRO A 194 -5.05 -14.83 11.14
N ASP A 195 -6.01 -15.38 11.87
CA ASP A 195 -5.97 -16.75 12.40
C ASP A 195 -5.87 -17.84 11.32
N GLY A 196 -6.56 -17.67 10.19
CA GLY A 196 -6.56 -18.65 9.10
C GLY A 196 -5.19 -18.96 8.49
N GLU A 197 -4.23 -18.05 8.63
CA GLU A 197 -2.87 -18.24 8.12
C GLU A 197 -1.98 -19.07 9.04
N SER A 198 -2.25 -19.10 10.34
CA SER A 198 -1.49 -19.88 11.30
C SER A 198 -1.58 -21.39 11.01
N LYS A 199 -2.74 -21.86 10.58
CA LYS A 199 -3.02 -23.27 10.26
C LYS A 199 -2.40 -23.71 8.93
N ILE A 200 -2.38 -22.84 7.93
CA ILE A 200 -1.78 -23.10 6.60
C ILE A 200 -0.25 -23.11 6.71
N LEU A 201 0.31 -22.26 7.55
CA LEU A 201 1.75 -22.09 7.71
C LEU A 201 2.39 -23.16 8.62
N GLY A 202 1.65 -23.73 9.55
CA GLY A 202 2.12 -24.81 10.45
C GLY A 202 2.33 -26.16 9.78
N GLY A 203 1.69 -26.42 8.63
CA GLY A 203 1.70 -27.72 7.96
C GLY A 203 2.70 -27.86 6.80
N LEU A 204 3.12 -26.79 6.16
CA LEU A 204 3.89 -26.86 4.89
C LEU A 204 5.31 -26.25 4.95
N PHE A 205 5.66 -25.48 5.96
CA PHE A 205 6.93 -24.75 6.00
C PHE A 205 7.56 -24.78 7.41
N GLY A 206 8.22 -25.90 7.75
CA GLY A 206 8.76 -26.20 9.08
C GLY A 206 9.72 -25.18 9.69
N GLU A 207 10.44 -24.35 8.92
CA GLU A 207 11.40 -23.39 9.50
C GLU A 207 10.76 -22.04 9.90
N ALA A 208 9.76 -21.57 9.19
CA ALA A 208 9.06 -20.34 9.53
C ALA A 208 8.06 -20.52 10.68
N SER A 209 7.50 -21.74 10.82
CA SER A 209 6.59 -22.09 11.90
C SER A 209 7.29 -22.25 13.25
N SER A 210 8.58 -22.61 13.27
CA SER A 210 9.32 -22.81 14.52
C SER A 210 9.54 -21.52 15.31
N ARG A 211 9.61 -20.36 14.66
CA ARG A 211 9.71 -19.06 15.35
C ARG A 211 8.39 -18.64 16.00
N ARG A 212 7.24 -18.93 15.36
CA ARG A 212 5.91 -18.54 15.84
C ARG A 212 5.29 -19.57 16.80
N GLN A 213 5.69 -20.82 16.70
CA GLN A 213 5.05 -21.91 17.44
C GLN A 213 5.38 -21.93 18.94
N LYS A 214 6.44 -21.23 19.38
CA LYS A 214 6.88 -21.23 20.77
C LYS A 214 6.11 -20.28 21.68
N ASP A 215 5.47 -19.23 21.13
CA ASP A 215 5.04 -18.08 21.90
C ASP A 215 3.61 -17.64 21.56
N LEU A 216 2.70 -18.60 21.30
CA LEU A 216 1.27 -18.28 21.10
C LEU A 216 0.71 -17.65 22.38
N CYS A 217 0.31 -16.38 22.30
CA CYS A 217 -0.28 -15.67 23.40
C CYS A 217 -1.81 -15.77 23.33
N ARG A 218 -2.41 -16.36 24.36
CA ARG A 218 -3.85 -16.40 24.51
C ARG A 218 -4.35 -15.14 25.21
N LEU A 219 -5.42 -14.56 24.65
CA LEU A 219 -6.05 -13.37 25.15
C LEU A 219 -7.46 -13.69 25.67
N GLU A 220 -8.06 -12.76 26.40
CA GLU A 220 -9.39 -12.99 27.00
C GLU A 220 -10.54 -12.72 26.03
N SER A 221 -10.30 -12.04 24.92
CA SER A 221 -11.34 -11.70 23.93
C SER A 221 -11.55 -12.85 22.94
N VAL A 222 -12.68 -13.53 23.07
CA VAL A 222 -13.10 -14.61 22.15
C VAL A 222 -13.29 -14.09 20.72
N GLU A 223 -13.85 -12.89 20.57
CA GLU A 223 -14.05 -12.26 19.26
C GLU A 223 -12.71 -11.96 18.56
N PHE A 224 -11.74 -11.45 19.30
CA PHE A 224 -10.41 -11.17 18.76
C PHE A 224 -9.67 -12.46 18.39
N GLU A 225 -9.71 -13.49 19.23
CA GLU A 225 -9.06 -14.78 18.96
C GLU A 225 -9.70 -15.56 17.80
N ALA A 226 -10.97 -15.28 17.47
CA ALA A 226 -11.62 -15.84 16.29
C ALA A 226 -11.08 -15.27 14.97
N GLU A 227 -10.59 -14.02 14.98
CA GLU A 227 -10.10 -13.30 13.79
C GLU A 227 -8.57 -13.28 13.72
N TYR A 228 -7.89 -13.30 14.88
CA TYR A 228 -6.44 -13.07 14.99
C TYR A 228 -5.75 -14.06 15.90
N SER A 229 -4.55 -14.47 15.48
CA SER A 229 -3.58 -15.17 16.33
C SER A 229 -2.47 -14.19 16.73
N VAL A 230 -2.08 -14.23 18.01
CA VAL A 230 -1.00 -13.42 18.59
C VAL A 230 0.17 -14.30 18.94
N TYR A 231 1.36 -13.92 18.54
CA TYR A 231 2.60 -14.58 18.90
C TYR A 231 3.55 -13.55 19.52
N SER A 232 4.18 -13.90 20.64
CA SER A 232 5.08 -13.00 21.35
C SER A 232 6.22 -13.74 22.02
N THR A 233 7.37 -13.10 22.06
CA THR A 233 8.52 -13.55 22.90
C THR A 233 8.36 -13.13 24.36
N ASP A 234 7.48 -12.15 24.65
CA ASP A 234 7.08 -11.76 25.99
C ASP A 234 5.54 -11.69 26.07
N GLN A 235 4.95 -12.73 26.64
CA GLN A 235 3.49 -12.85 26.74
C GLN A 235 2.88 -11.85 27.74
N GLN A 236 3.62 -11.42 28.73
CA GLN A 236 3.16 -10.43 29.69
C GLN A 236 3.04 -9.06 29.01
N GLU A 237 4.09 -8.65 28.28
CA GLU A 237 4.07 -7.43 27.50
C GLU A 237 2.99 -7.45 26.42
N ALA A 238 2.81 -8.58 25.71
CA ALA A 238 1.77 -8.71 24.70
C ALA A 238 0.37 -8.42 25.25
N ARG A 239 0.05 -8.88 26.49
CA ARG A 239 -1.24 -8.56 27.13
C ARG A 239 -1.35 -7.09 27.55
N TYR A 240 -0.25 -6.45 27.87
CA TYR A 240 -0.25 -5.00 28.14
C TYR A 240 -0.44 -4.16 26.88
N ILE A 241 0.12 -4.59 25.75
CA ILE A 241 -0.06 -3.93 24.45
C ILE A 241 -1.47 -4.13 23.94
N LEU A 242 -1.97 -5.38 24.00
CA LEU A 242 -3.27 -5.78 23.42
C LEU A 242 -4.40 -5.64 24.45
N THR A 243 -4.57 -4.43 24.97
CA THR A 243 -5.72 -4.08 25.79
C THR A 243 -7.04 -4.23 25.03
N PRO A 244 -8.19 -4.28 25.71
CA PRO A 244 -9.50 -4.33 25.06
C PRO A 244 -9.67 -3.25 23.99
N LYS A 245 -9.25 -2.01 24.28
CA LYS A 245 -9.31 -0.89 23.34
C LYS A 245 -8.42 -1.09 22.11
N MET A 246 -7.24 -1.66 22.28
CA MET A 246 -6.33 -1.99 21.18
C MET A 246 -6.93 -3.10 20.32
N MET A 247 -7.47 -4.14 20.92
CA MET A 247 -8.14 -5.24 20.22
C MET A 247 -9.35 -4.75 19.40
N GLU A 248 -10.20 -3.87 19.97
CA GLU A 248 -11.28 -3.22 19.24
C GLU A 248 -10.79 -2.38 18.05
N LEU A 249 -9.68 -1.64 18.22
CA LEU A 249 -9.08 -0.85 17.15
C LEU A 249 -8.58 -1.76 16.01
N ILE A 250 -7.96 -2.89 16.34
CA ILE A 250 -7.47 -3.87 15.35
C ILE A 250 -8.64 -4.52 14.61
N LEU A 251 -9.69 -4.94 15.32
CA LEU A 251 -10.91 -5.51 14.72
C LEU A 251 -11.59 -4.48 13.80
N GLY A 252 -11.69 -3.23 14.24
CA GLY A 252 -12.22 -2.15 13.41
C GLY A 252 -11.39 -1.90 12.15
N ALA A 253 -10.06 -2.00 12.26
CA ALA A 253 -9.16 -1.93 11.10
C ALA A 253 -9.32 -3.13 10.17
N ALA A 254 -9.50 -4.34 10.72
CA ALA A 254 -9.73 -5.57 9.95
C ALA A 254 -11.04 -5.53 9.14
N ALA A 255 -12.09 -4.97 9.73
CA ALA A 255 -13.36 -4.80 9.04
C ALA A 255 -13.28 -3.86 7.82
N ALA A 256 -12.41 -2.83 7.92
CA ALA A 256 -12.15 -1.90 6.81
C ALA A 256 -11.11 -2.45 5.81
N TYR A 257 -10.11 -3.15 6.30
CA TYR A 257 -8.94 -3.64 5.55
C TYR A 257 -8.68 -5.12 5.87
N PRO A 258 -9.37 -6.05 5.20
CA PRO A 258 -9.17 -7.48 5.42
C PRO A 258 -7.70 -7.89 5.25
N GLY A 259 -7.19 -8.67 6.21
CA GLY A 259 -5.81 -9.13 6.20
C GLY A 259 -4.78 -8.15 6.77
N VAL A 260 -5.21 -7.08 7.46
CA VAL A 260 -4.32 -6.20 8.21
C VAL A 260 -3.51 -7.01 9.23
N ARG A 261 -2.22 -6.65 9.42
CA ARG A 261 -1.33 -7.31 10.38
C ARG A 261 -0.52 -6.26 11.11
N MET A 262 -0.10 -6.59 12.32
CA MET A 262 0.69 -5.69 13.15
C MET A 262 1.88 -6.42 13.77
N SER A 263 2.99 -5.69 13.91
CA SER A 263 4.19 -6.14 14.61
C SER A 263 4.67 -5.05 15.54
N PHE A 264 5.00 -5.43 16.76
CA PHE A 264 5.57 -4.57 17.81
C PHE A 264 6.96 -5.11 18.08
N ASN A 265 7.97 -4.35 17.71
CA ASN A 265 9.37 -4.80 17.80
C ASN A 265 10.32 -3.62 18.03
N ASP A 266 11.28 -3.79 18.92
CA ASP A 266 12.21 -2.75 19.33
C ASP A 266 11.45 -1.48 19.77
N ASN A 267 11.63 -0.36 19.08
CA ASN A 267 10.88 0.89 19.30
C ASN A 267 9.82 1.17 18.24
N SER A 268 9.50 0.21 17.40
CA SER A 268 8.64 0.41 16.24
C SER A 268 7.38 -0.46 16.28
N VAL A 269 6.27 0.14 15.85
CA VAL A 269 5.04 -0.60 15.52
C VAL A 269 4.87 -0.56 14.01
N PHE A 270 4.71 -1.72 13.41
CA PHE A 270 4.44 -1.86 11.99
C PHE A 270 3.00 -2.32 11.77
N VAL A 271 2.34 -1.67 10.82
CA VAL A 271 1.00 -2.05 10.37
C VAL A 271 1.03 -2.27 8.87
N THR A 272 0.61 -3.44 8.42
CA THR A 272 0.52 -3.75 6.99
C THR A 272 -0.94 -3.84 6.57
N ILE A 273 -1.29 -3.11 5.52
CA ILE A 273 -2.63 -3.03 4.94
C ILE A 273 -2.54 -3.57 3.51
N PRO A 274 -2.98 -4.83 3.27
CA PRO A 274 -2.97 -5.38 1.92
C PRO A 274 -3.88 -4.60 0.98
N THR A 275 -3.40 -4.28 -0.21
CA THR A 275 -4.21 -3.71 -1.29
C THR A 275 -3.69 -4.14 -2.65
N SER A 276 -4.59 -4.33 -3.60
CA SER A 276 -4.22 -4.54 -5.01
C SER A 276 -4.08 -3.22 -5.77
N GLU A 277 -4.59 -2.12 -5.22
CA GLU A 277 -4.59 -0.80 -5.83
C GLU A 277 -3.32 -0.03 -5.48
N ASN A 278 -2.81 0.75 -6.43
CA ASN A 278 -1.74 1.70 -6.21
C ASN A 278 -2.39 3.06 -5.87
N ARG A 279 -2.26 3.48 -4.62
CA ARG A 279 -2.94 4.65 -4.07
C ARG A 279 -2.30 5.98 -4.47
N PHE A 280 -1.06 5.93 -4.89
CA PHE A 280 -0.29 7.11 -5.26
C PHE A 280 -0.17 7.29 -6.77
N GLU A 281 -0.94 6.57 -7.57
CA GLU A 281 -0.92 6.68 -9.02
C GLU A 281 -2.26 7.15 -9.59
N VAL A 282 -2.16 7.79 -10.74
CA VAL A 282 -3.34 8.04 -11.59
C VAL A 282 -3.93 6.70 -11.96
N GLY A 283 -5.22 6.50 -11.74
CA GLY A 283 -5.93 5.29 -12.16
C GLY A 283 -5.68 4.94 -13.63
N GLY A 284 -6.14 3.78 -14.09
CA GLY A 284 -5.89 3.31 -15.46
C GLY A 284 -6.34 4.30 -16.55
N LEU A 285 -5.93 4.06 -17.79
CA LEU A 285 -6.23 4.92 -18.97
C LEU A 285 -7.73 5.26 -19.11
N PHE A 286 -8.59 4.38 -18.63
CA PHE A 286 -10.05 4.55 -18.61
C PHE A 286 -10.62 4.77 -17.21
N GLY A 287 -9.75 5.11 -16.24
CA GLY A 287 -10.14 5.36 -14.85
C GLY A 287 -11.07 6.56 -14.69
N SER A 288 -11.69 6.64 -13.52
CA SER A 288 -12.57 7.73 -13.13
C SER A 288 -11.81 9.06 -13.06
N ARG A 289 -12.54 10.17 -13.15
CA ARG A 289 -11.98 11.51 -12.93
C ARG A 289 -11.44 11.60 -11.51
N ILE A 290 -10.24 12.14 -11.37
CA ILE A 290 -9.60 12.39 -10.08
C ILE A 290 -10.28 13.59 -9.44
N THR A 291 -10.82 13.40 -8.24
CA THR A 291 -11.38 14.47 -7.40
C THR A 291 -10.56 14.62 -6.13
N PRO A 292 -10.62 15.76 -5.44
CA PRO A 292 -9.96 15.93 -4.14
C PRO A 292 -10.33 14.84 -3.14
N GLU A 293 -11.59 14.40 -3.16
CA GLU A 293 -12.12 13.35 -2.28
C GLU A 293 -11.43 12.00 -2.54
N ILE A 294 -11.28 11.62 -3.81
CA ILE A 294 -10.59 10.38 -4.19
C ILE A 294 -9.10 10.49 -3.87
N ALA A 295 -8.46 11.62 -4.23
CA ALA A 295 -7.02 11.80 -4.03
C ALA A 295 -6.61 11.82 -2.54
N CYS A 296 -7.46 12.37 -1.65
CA CYS A 296 -7.20 12.42 -0.22
C CYS A 296 -7.66 11.16 0.52
N GLY A 297 -8.74 10.52 0.07
CA GLY A 297 -9.51 9.57 0.86
C GLY A 297 -8.66 8.44 1.41
N GLU A 298 -7.97 7.74 0.55
CA GLU A 298 -7.21 6.55 0.93
C GLU A 298 -5.98 6.84 1.81
N LEU A 299 -5.25 7.92 1.49
CA LEU A 299 -4.11 8.31 2.32
C LEU A 299 -4.57 8.82 3.68
N ALA A 300 -5.66 9.60 3.73
CA ALA A 300 -6.23 10.11 4.98
C ALA A 300 -6.67 8.98 5.92
N GLU A 301 -7.21 7.88 5.38
CA GLU A 301 -7.61 6.72 6.17
C GLU A 301 -6.42 6.01 6.82
N VAL A 302 -5.33 5.78 6.08
CA VAL A 302 -4.12 5.16 6.62
C VAL A 302 -3.44 6.06 7.64
N VAL A 303 -3.35 7.37 7.39
CA VAL A 303 -2.86 8.36 8.35
C VAL A 303 -3.70 8.34 9.62
N HIS A 304 -5.03 8.32 9.49
CA HIS A 304 -5.93 8.28 10.62
C HIS A 304 -5.78 6.99 11.46
N LEU A 305 -5.63 5.84 10.81
CA LEU A 305 -5.35 4.59 11.52
C LEU A 305 -4.04 4.67 12.31
N ALA A 306 -2.97 5.15 11.66
CA ALA A 306 -1.68 5.35 12.32
C ALA A 306 -1.79 6.29 13.54
N GLU A 307 -2.49 7.41 13.40
CA GLU A 307 -2.69 8.37 14.50
C GLU A 307 -3.53 7.80 15.65
N ARG A 308 -4.57 7.01 15.35
CA ARG A 308 -5.36 6.32 16.39
C ARG A 308 -4.56 5.28 17.15
N LEU A 309 -3.67 4.56 16.46
CA LEU A 309 -2.74 3.62 17.10
C LEU A 309 -1.79 4.37 18.05
N ILE A 310 -1.23 5.50 17.61
CA ILE A 310 -0.38 6.36 18.46
C ILE A 310 -1.15 6.80 19.69
N ASP A 311 -2.37 7.34 19.54
CA ASP A 311 -3.18 7.79 20.67
C ASP A 311 -3.49 6.64 21.64
N THR A 312 -3.78 5.46 21.13
CA THR A 312 -4.12 4.31 21.97
C THR A 312 -2.89 3.82 22.74
N LEU A 313 -1.73 3.73 22.08
CA LEU A 313 -0.48 3.33 22.71
C LEU A 313 0.09 4.42 23.65
N ASP A 314 -0.04 5.71 23.32
CA ASP A 314 0.48 6.81 24.13
C ASP A 314 -0.28 6.92 25.45
N LEU A 315 -1.58 6.67 25.46
CA LEU A 315 -2.38 6.63 26.69
C LEU A 315 -1.91 5.51 27.64
N GLU A 316 -1.40 4.43 27.11
CA GLU A 316 -0.93 3.26 27.86
C GLU A 316 0.54 3.39 28.27
N THR A 317 1.38 4.03 27.47
CA THR A 317 2.80 4.26 27.81
C THR A 317 3.00 5.21 28.99
N ARG A 318 2.01 6.04 29.35
CA ARG A 318 2.02 6.82 30.60
C ARG A 318 2.00 5.94 31.87
N ILE A 319 1.50 4.71 31.74
CA ILE A 319 1.51 3.72 32.82
C ILE A 319 2.92 3.09 32.95
N TRP A 320 3.72 3.08 31.90
CA TRP A 320 5.06 2.46 31.86
C TRP A 320 6.20 3.42 32.22
N SER A 321 5.92 4.69 32.40
CA SER A 321 6.92 5.71 32.79
C SER A 321 7.15 5.81 34.30
N ARG A 322 6.71 4.84 35.09
CA ARG A 322 7.01 4.73 36.53
C ARG A 322 7.91 3.52 36.80
N VAL A 323 9.16 3.65 36.46
CA VAL A 323 10.28 3.05 37.19
C VAL A 323 11.44 4.02 37.10
#